data_f0f56cd6572c46035aa51b67810e4ea7
#
_entry.id   f0f56cd6572c46035aa51b67810e4ea7
#
_cell.length_a   1.000
_cell.length_b   1.000
_cell.length_c   1.000
_cell.angle_alpha   90.00
_cell.angle_beta   90.00
_cell.angle_gamma   90.00
#
_symmetry.space_group_name_H-M   'P 1'
#
loop_
_entity.id
_entity.type
_entity.pdbx_description
1 polymer ?
#
loop_
_entity_poly.entity_id
_entity_poly.type
_entity_poly.pdbx_seq_one_letter_code
_entity_poly.pdbx_strand_id
1 'polypeptide(L)'
;MKYAIISDIHGNLPALELAIADAQANGADAFLLAGDYCTSAPWGSAVVDKLRALPNALHVRGNEEDYLHLPQGDDGQFQVTYWSSRQLRADQLAWLDELPHQVEFECEGVCVHMAHSSQAFIGNAAYERRPSRLAQLYPTGCVTREAFLADTRRTLDESPVFHEKLLTLPKGVYIFGHSHNQWHARFGDHLFINPGSCGINLDCAEFAAVYTLLSIENGECTVEERRIPYDAEALIAEVKQTEQYHAARVWTEIIFDEWRTCRDQIYFFLRHTEAFAQSIGDERRPFSVDTWEKSYEQWKNASLF
;
A
#
# COMPACT_ATOMS: atom_id res chain seq x y z
N MET A 1 -7.26 22.31 11.63
CA MET A 1 -6.26 21.24 11.78
C MET A 1 -5.97 20.62 10.43
N LYS A 2 -4.67 20.49 10.05
CA LYS A 2 -4.28 19.85 8.77
C LYS A 2 -3.48 18.58 9.04
N TYR A 3 -3.96 17.46 8.51
CA TYR A 3 -3.35 16.13 8.64
C TYR A 3 -2.67 15.71 7.35
N ALA A 4 -1.46 15.14 7.45
CA ALA A 4 -0.85 14.38 6.36
C ALA A 4 -1.16 12.89 6.55
N ILE A 5 -1.84 12.29 5.59
CA ILE A 5 -2.23 10.87 5.60
C ILE A 5 -1.25 10.12 4.71
N ILE A 6 -0.49 9.19 5.29
CA ILE A 6 0.52 8.37 4.61
C ILE A 6 0.21 6.90 4.87
N SER A 7 0.31 6.05 3.86
CA SER A 7 0.08 4.60 3.96
C SER A 7 1.03 3.83 3.05
N ASP A 8 1.14 2.53 3.29
CA ASP A 8 1.79 1.58 2.37
C ASP A 8 3.20 2.06 1.97
N ILE A 9 4.04 2.32 2.99
CA ILE A 9 5.41 2.84 2.83
C ILE A 9 6.34 1.74 2.31
N HIS A 10 6.09 0.49 2.73
CA HIS A 10 6.80 -0.69 2.26
C HIS A 10 8.34 -0.57 2.34
N GLY A 11 8.83 -0.03 3.44
CA GLY A 11 10.27 0.12 3.67
C GLY A 11 10.96 1.17 2.79
N ASN A 12 10.24 1.93 1.99
CA ASN A 12 10.76 2.94 1.07
C ASN A 12 11.04 4.26 1.82
N LEU A 13 12.17 4.32 2.51
CA LEU A 13 12.56 5.50 3.29
C LEU A 13 12.68 6.77 2.44
N PRO A 14 13.29 6.75 1.24
CA PRO A 14 13.36 7.94 0.38
C PRO A 14 11.98 8.54 0.08
N ALA A 15 10.98 7.70 -0.24
CA ALA A 15 9.61 8.16 -0.46
C ALA A 15 8.99 8.77 0.80
N LEU A 16 9.16 8.12 1.95
CA LEU A 16 8.65 8.62 3.22
C LEU A 16 9.26 9.99 3.58
N GLU A 17 10.56 10.17 3.36
CA GLU A 17 11.24 11.45 3.63
C GLU A 17 10.74 12.57 2.74
N LEU A 18 10.51 12.29 1.45
CA LEU A 18 9.91 13.24 0.52
C LEU A 18 8.48 13.62 0.96
N ALA A 19 7.65 12.63 1.30
CA ALA A 19 6.28 12.87 1.73
C ALA A 19 6.22 13.70 3.03
N ILE A 20 7.05 13.38 4.03
CA ILE A 20 7.13 14.15 5.29
C ILE A 20 7.59 15.59 5.03
N ALA A 21 8.64 15.78 4.22
CA ALA A 21 9.18 17.11 3.93
C ALA A 21 8.15 17.99 3.21
N ASP A 22 7.46 17.44 2.20
CA ASP A 22 6.41 18.15 1.48
C ASP A 22 5.19 18.44 2.39
N ALA A 23 4.78 17.49 3.23
CA ALA A 23 3.70 17.68 4.19
C ALA A 23 3.98 18.82 5.17
N GLN A 24 5.19 18.85 5.74
CA GLN A 24 5.63 19.92 6.64
C GLN A 24 5.69 21.29 5.93
N ALA A 25 6.21 21.32 4.70
CA ALA A 25 6.25 22.54 3.88
C ALA A 25 4.84 23.07 3.55
N ASN A 26 3.85 22.18 3.46
CA ASN A 26 2.44 22.53 3.24
C ASN A 26 1.65 22.72 4.54
N GLY A 27 2.33 22.80 5.69
CA GLY A 27 1.74 23.14 6.98
C GLY A 27 0.91 22.03 7.60
N ALA A 28 1.29 20.77 7.42
CA ALA A 28 0.68 19.67 8.17
C ALA A 28 0.97 19.80 9.68
N ASP A 29 -0.08 19.77 10.50
CA ASP A 29 -0.02 19.86 11.95
C ASP A 29 0.23 18.49 12.60
N ALA A 30 -0.22 17.42 11.93
CA ALA A 30 -0.21 16.06 12.45
C ALA A 30 -0.14 15.03 11.31
N PHE A 31 0.18 13.79 11.66
CA PHE A 31 0.32 12.69 10.72
C PHE A 31 -0.65 11.54 11.06
N LEU A 32 -1.27 10.97 10.04
CA LEU A 32 -2.11 9.78 10.11
C LEU A 32 -1.46 8.67 9.27
N LEU A 33 -0.96 7.62 9.92
CA LEU A 33 -0.19 6.55 9.31
C LEU A 33 -1.07 5.30 9.21
N ALA A 34 -1.44 4.90 7.99
CA ALA A 34 -2.47 3.91 7.76
C ALA A 34 -1.94 2.48 7.46
N GLY A 35 -0.75 2.10 7.97
CA GLY A 35 -0.24 0.72 7.94
C GLY A 35 0.73 0.40 6.81
N ASP A 36 1.26 -0.83 6.82
CA ASP A 36 2.22 -1.41 5.87
C ASP A 36 3.50 -0.60 5.73
N TYR A 37 4.29 -0.60 6.82
CA TYR A 37 5.42 0.32 6.97
C TYR A 37 6.75 -0.21 6.45
N CYS A 38 7.10 -1.51 6.70
CA CYS A 38 8.52 -1.89 6.79
C CYS A 38 8.97 -3.07 5.94
N THR A 39 8.15 -3.59 5.03
CA THR A 39 8.51 -4.69 4.12
C THR A 39 8.76 -4.21 2.70
N SER A 40 9.21 -5.08 1.81
CA SER A 40 9.40 -4.87 0.37
C SER A 40 10.62 -4.06 -0.06
N ALA A 41 10.92 -2.90 0.54
CA ALA A 41 12.18 -2.17 0.30
C ALA A 41 13.13 -2.29 1.52
N PRO A 42 14.45 -2.02 1.35
CA PRO A 42 15.46 -2.45 2.32
C PRO A 42 15.57 -1.60 3.60
N TRP A 43 14.87 -0.49 3.70
CA TRP A 43 15.04 0.46 4.82
C TRP A 43 13.96 0.36 5.89
N GLY A 44 13.30 -0.80 6.04
CA GLY A 44 12.19 -0.99 6.97
C GLY A 44 12.49 -0.58 8.41
N SER A 45 13.68 -0.95 8.94
CA SER A 45 14.12 -0.54 10.29
C SER A 45 14.24 0.99 10.42
N ALA A 46 14.81 1.67 9.43
CA ALA A 46 14.93 3.13 9.42
C ALA A 46 13.56 3.83 9.26
N VAL A 47 12.66 3.25 8.47
CA VAL A 47 11.27 3.71 8.38
C VAL A 47 10.59 3.67 9.75
N VAL A 48 10.67 2.54 10.47
CA VAL A 48 10.09 2.42 11.81
C VAL A 48 10.66 3.46 12.78
N ASP A 49 11.98 3.68 12.79
CA ASP A 49 12.57 4.72 13.61
C ASP A 49 12.08 6.13 13.25
N LYS A 50 11.93 6.41 11.96
CA LYS A 50 11.40 7.69 11.47
C LYS A 50 9.96 7.91 11.92
N LEU A 51 9.10 6.88 11.81
CA LEU A 51 7.69 6.94 12.21
C LEU A 51 7.53 7.15 13.72
N ARG A 52 8.32 6.44 14.52
CA ARG A 52 8.34 6.60 15.99
C ARG A 52 8.76 8.00 16.43
N ALA A 53 9.56 8.68 15.63
CA ALA A 53 10.05 10.03 15.91
C ALA A 53 9.12 11.14 15.41
N LEU A 54 8.07 10.83 14.63
CA LEU A 54 7.14 11.83 14.13
C LEU A 54 6.29 12.41 15.25
N PRO A 55 6.28 13.73 15.42
CA PRO A 55 5.41 14.37 16.40
C PRO A 55 3.95 14.33 15.95
N ASN A 56 3.03 14.26 16.90
CA ASN A 56 1.57 14.31 16.64
C ASN A 56 1.11 13.26 15.62
N ALA A 57 1.65 12.04 15.70
CA ALA A 57 1.33 10.98 14.75
C ALA A 57 0.41 9.93 15.38
N LEU A 58 -0.63 9.53 14.65
CA LEU A 58 -1.44 8.35 14.93
C LEU A 58 -1.13 7.26 13.92
N HIS A 59 -1.01 6.04 14.40
CA HIS A 59 -0.63 4.89 13.60
C HIS A 59 -1.66 3.78 13.73
N VAL A 60 -1.93 3.07 12.64
CA VAL A 60 -2.62 1.78 12.67
C VAL A 60 -1.73 0.69 12.09
N ARG A 61 -1.99 -0.54 12.47
CA ARG A 61 -1.29 -1.73 11.98
C ARG A 61 -1.86 -2.16 10.64
N GLY A 62 -0.99 -2.48 9.67
CA GLY A 62 -1.33 -3.09 8.39
C GLY A 62 -1.18 -4.61 8.40
N ASN A 63 -1.45 -5.26 7.28
CA ASN A 63 -1.30 -6.71 7.15
C ASN A 63 0.18 -7.14 7.03
N GLU A 64 1.04 -6.30 6.51
CA GLU A 64 2.47 -6.62 6.40
C GLU A 64 3.14 -6.71 7.77
N GLU A 65 2.69 -5.95 8.76
CA GLU A 65 3.15 -6.06 10.13
C GLU A 65 2.78 -7.43 10.74
N ASP A 66 1.62 -7.99 10.40
CA ASP A 66 1.23 -9.34 10.85
C ASP A 66 2.13 -10.42 10.23
N TYR A 67 2.56 -10.24 8.98
CA TYR A 67 3.43 -11.20 8.29
C TYR A 67 4.86 -11.24 8.84
N LEU A 68 5.32 -10.25 9.60
CA LEU A 68 6.65 -10.27 10.25
C LEU A 68 6.84 -11.44 11.21
N HIS A 69 5.74 -12.02 11.71
CA HIS A 69 5.74 -13.16 12.64
C HIS A 69 5.60 -14.52 11.96
N LEU A 70 5.56 -14.57 10.63
CA LEU A 70 5.50 -15.82 9.90
C LEU A 70 6.73 -16.69 10.24
N PRO A 71 6.52 -17.99 10.50
CA PRO A 71 7.64 -18.93 10.70
C PRO A 71 8.57 -18.89 9.49
N GLN A 72 9.86 -18.69 9.74
CA GLN A 72 10.84 -18.65 8.66
C GLN A 72 10.95 -20.00 7.97
N GLY A 73 10.93 -20.01 6.65
CA GLY A 73 10.90 -21.23 5.84
C GLY A 73 11.51 -21.04 4.47
N ASP A 74 11.35 -22.09 3.66
CA ASP A 74 11.76 -22.15 2.25
C ASP A 74 10.59 -21.71 1.34
N ASP A 75 9.97 -20.57 1.65
CA ASP A 75 8.82 -20.04 0.94
C ASP A 75 9.26 -18.84 0.10
N GLY A 76 9.33 -19.02 -1.22
CA GLY A 76 9.90 -18.04 -2.15
C GLY A 76 9.20 -16.67 -2.08
N GLN A 77 7.87 -16.68 -1.98
CA GLN A 77 7.08 -15.44 -1.91
C GLN A 77 7.27 -14.64 -0.62
N PHE A 78 7.75 -15.27 0.48
CA PHE A 78 7.94 -14.61 1.77
C PHE A 78 9.42 -14.30 2.10
N GLN A 79 10.35 -14.53 1.18
CA GLN A 79 11.78 -14.25 1.44
C GLN A 79 12.03 -12.78 1.79
N VAL A 80 11.31 -11.84 1.17
CA VAL A 80 11.42 -10.42 1.50
C VAL A 80 10.91 -10.11 2.91
N THR A 81 9.80 -10.72 3.31
CA THR A 81 9.23 -10.57 4.66
C THR A 81 10.16 -11.17 5.72
N TYR A 82 10.71 -12.36 5.46
CA TYR A 82 11.69 -12.99 6.36
C TYR A 82 12.95 -12.15 6.50
N TRP A 83 13.45 -11.58 5.40
CA TRP A 83 14.59 -10.67 5.45
C TRP A 83 14.26 -9.42 6.27
N SER A 84 13.14 -8.76 5.98
CA SER A 84 12.71 -7.54 6.67
C SER A 84 12.53 -7.77 8.18
N SER A 85 11.89 -8.87 8.57
CA SER A 85 11.73 -9.26 9.99
C SER A 85 13.07 -9.35 10.72
N ARG A 86 14.11 -9.92 10.07
CA ARG A 86 15.46 -10.03 10.67
C ARG A 86 16.20 -8.69 10.79
N GLN A 87 15.82 -7.66 10.03
CA GLN A 87 16.43 -6.33 10.13
C GLN A 87 15.84 -5.48 11.25
N LEU A 88 14.66 -5.84 11.74
CA LEU A 88 14.01 -5.12 12.82
C LEU A 88 14.62 -5.50 14.19
N ARG A 89 14.84 -4.49 15.02
CA ARG A 89 15.22 -4.68 16.42
C ARG A 89 14.02 -5.14 17.25
N ALA A 90 14.28 -5.76 18.38
CA ALA A 90 13.23 -6.24 19.28
C ALA A 90 12.28 -5.11 19.77
N ASP A 91 12.84 -3.91 20.02
CA ASP A 91 12.05 -2.75 20.43
C ASP A 91 11.17 -2.18 19.29
N GLN A 92 11.59 -2.37 18.05
CA GLN A 92 10.80 -1.98 16.87
C GLN A 92 9.66 -2.98 16.63
N LEU A 93 9.94 -4.27 16.71
CA LEU A 93 8.91 -5.32 16.61
C LEU A 93 7.85 -5.16 17.70
N ALA A 94 8.26 -4.96 18.96
CA ALA A 94 7.34 -4.73 20.06
C ALA A 94 6.46 -3.49 19.83
N TRP A 95 7.02 -2.41 19.29
CA TRP A 95 6.24 -1.21 18.95
C TRP A 95 5.22 -1.49 17.83
N LEU A 96 5.60 -2.21 16.78
CA LEU A 96 4.68 -2.58 15.69
C LEU A 96 3.55 -3.47 16.20
N ASP A 97 3.84 -4.38 17.14
CA ASP A 97 2.85 -5.28 17.74
C ASP A 97 1.82 -4.56 18.61
N GLU A 98 2.20 -3.45 19.22
CA GLU A 98 1.31 -2.63 20.07
C GLU A 98 0.41 -1.70 19.26
N LEU A 99 0.63 -1.55 17.95
CA LEU A 99 -0.19 -0.67 17.11
C LEU A 99 -1.63 -1.18 17.02
N PRO A 100 -2.63 -0.30 17.18
CA PRO A 100 -4.03 -0.67 17.02
C PRO A 100 -4.35 -0.96 15.55
N HIS A 101 -5.32 -1.85 15.29
CA HIS A 101 -5.84 -2.07 13.94
C HIS A 101 -6.74 -0.94 13.44
N GLN A 102 -7.32 -0.17 14.37
CA GLN A 102 -8.18 0.97 14.08
C GLN A 102 -7.97 2.07 15.10
N VAL A 103 -8.11 3.32 14.65
CA VAL A 103 -8.21 4.49 15.52
C VAL A 103 -9.43 5.31 15.13
N GLU A 104 -10.03 5.96 16.15
CA GLU A 104 -11.14 6.89 15.99
C GLU A 104 -10.89 8.10 16.85
N PHE A 105 -11.15 9.29 16.33
CA PHE A 105 -11.05 10.54 17.07
C PHE A 105 -12.00 11.60 16.49
N GLU A 106 -12.24 12.63 17.24
CA GLU A 106 -13.01 13.79 16.81
C GLU A 106 -12.11 15.02 16.64
N CYS A 107 -12.32 15.74 15.55
CA CYS A 107 -11.66 17.00 15.25
C CYS A 107 -12.70 18.00 14.77
N GLU A 108 -12.88 19.09 15.50
CA GLU A 108 -13.79 20.20 15.15
C GLU A 108 -15.21 19.72 14.77
N GLY A 109 -15.74 18.73 15.48
CA GLY A 109 -17.06 18.17 15.27
C GLY A 109 -17.15 17.14 14.13
N VAL A 110 -16.01 16.75 13.55
CA VAL A 110 -15.92 15.69 12.55
C VAL A 110 -15.32 14.45 13.18
N CYS A 111 -16.02 13.31 13.09
CA CYS A 111 -15.47 12.01 13.44
C CYS A 111 -14.54 11.53 12.34
N VAL A 112 -13.34 11.09 12.72
CA VAL A 112 -12.34 10.51 11.80
C VAL A 112 -12.07 9.08 12.24
N HIS A 113 -12.23 8.15 11.29
CA HIS A 113 -11.99 6.72 11.46
C HIS A 113 -10.84 6.31 10.55
N MET A 114 -9.82 5.63 11.07
CA MET A 114 -8.70 5.12 10.30
C MET A 114 -8.47 3.65 10.60
N ALA A 115 -8.30 2.87 9.53
CA ALA A 115 -7.83 1.48 9.55
C ALA A 115 -6.95 1.25 8.33
N HIS A 116 -6.19 0.15 8.28
CA HIS A 116 -5.38 -0.12 7.10
C HIS A 116 -6.22 -0.49 5.87
N SER A 117 -7.27 -1.27 6.05
CA SER A 117 -8.12 -1.72 4.94
C SER A 117 -9.54 -1.18 5.05
N SER A 118 -10.17 -0.86 3.92
CA SER A 118 -11.58 -0.46 3.82
C SER A 118 -12.53 -1.53 4.36
N GLN A 119 -12.10 -2.79 4.40
CA GLN A 119 -12.88 -3.90 4.94
C GLN A 119 -13.31 -3.67 6.40
N ALA A 120 -12.53 -2.90 7.16
CA ALA A 120 -12.86 -2.55 8.53
C ALA A 120 -14.19 -1.78 8.65
N PHE A 121 -14.55 -1.00 7.62
CA PHE A 121 -15.71 -0.10 7.63
C PHE A 121 -16.86 -0.62 6.78
N ILE A 122 -16.57 -1.04 5.58
CA ILE A 122 -17.55 -1.32 4.54
C ILE A 122 -17.52 -2.78 4.06
N GLY A 123 -16.70 -3.61 4.71
CA GLY A 123 -16.56 -5.03 4.36
C GLY A 123 -16.12 -5.21 2.91
N ASN A 124 -16.68 -6.19 2.22
CA ASN A 124 -16.39 -6.43 0.80
C ASN A 124 -17.26 -5.59 -0.14
N ALA A 125 -17.94 -4.57 0.37
CA ALA A 125 -18.96 -3.83 -0.37
C ALA A 125 -18.39 -2.76 -1.30
N ALA A 126 -17.45 -2.02 -0.78
CA ALA A 126 -16.75 -1.11 -1.64
C ALA A 126 -15.42 -1.70 -1.88
N TYR A 127 -15.19 -1.77 -2.85
CA TYR A 127 -14.19 -2.42 -3.27
C TYR A 127 -12.93 -1.65 -3.37
N GLU A 128 -12.03 -2.04 -2.61
CA GLU A 128 -10.64 -1.96 -3.00
C GLU A 128 -10.49 -2.71 -4.30
N ARG A 129 -9.97 -2.06 -5.32
CA ARG A 129 -9.85 -2.65 -6.62
C ARG A 129 -9.01 -3.88 -6.59
N ARG A 130 -9.69 -5.01 -6.73
CA ARG A 130 -8.99 -6.27 -6.72
C ARG A 130 -8.32 -6.51 -8.05
N PRO A 131 -7.14 -7.09 -8.01
CA PRO A 131 -6.33 -7.38 -9.18
C PRO A 131 -7.10 -8.11 -10.29
N SER A 132 -8.04 -9.00 -9.95
CA SER A 132 -8.88 -9.70 -10.92
C SER A 132 -9.74 -8.75 -11.79
N ARG A 133 -10.13 -7.60 -11.24
CA ARG A 133 -10.87 -6.58 -11.98
C ARG A 133 -9.94 -5.64 -12.74
N LEU A 134 -8.78 -5.35 -12.17
CA LEU A 134 -7.73 -4.60 -12.85
C LEU A 134 -7.24 -5.32 -14.11
N ALA A 135 -7.14 -6.65 -14.08
CA ALA A 135 -6.76 -7.44 -15.25
C ALA A 135 -7.64 -7.17 -16.48
N GLN A 136 -8.91 -6.80 -16.28
CA GLN A 136 -9.80 -6.40 -17.38
C GLN A 136 -9.46 -5.01 -17.96
N LEU A 137 -8.83 -4.16 -17.16
CA LEU A 137 -8.43 -2.81 -17.56
C LEU A 137 -7.04 -2.78 -18.20
N TYR A 138 -6.17 -3.74 -17.87
CA TYR A 138 -4.79 -3.83 -18.36
C TYR A 138 -4.57 -4.53 -19.72
N PRO A 139 -5.47 -5.34 -20.28
CA PRO A 139 -5.17 -6.13 -21.49
C PRO A 139 -4.73 -5.28 -22.69
N THR A 140 -5.08 -4.01 -22.72
CA THR A 140 -4.75 -3.08 -23.82
C THR A 140 -3.56 -2.16 -23.52
N GLY A 141 -2.91 -2.35 -22.39
CA GLY A 141 -1.63 -1.69 -22.07
C GLY A 141 -1.68 -0.24 -21.61
N CYS A 142 -2.79 0.46 -21.74
CA CYS A 142 -2.85 1.90 -21.44
C CYS A 142 -4.11 2.29 -20.67
N VAL A 143 -4.17 1.89 -19.40
CA VAL A 143 -5.16 2.49 -18.49
C VAL A 143 -4.54 3.74 -17.89
N THR A 144 -5.18 4.90 -18.07
CA THR A 144 -4.79 6.10 -17.38
C THR A 144 -5.34 6.11 -15.95
N ARG A 145 -4.74 6.91 -15.08
CA ARG A 145 -5.25 7.12 -13.72
C ARG A 145 -6.71 7.59 -13.73
N GLU A 146 -7.09 8.48 -14.64
CA GLU A 146 -8.46 9.01 -14.77
C GLU A 146 -9.46 7.88 -15.08
N ALA A 147 -9.14 7.00 -16.04
CA ALA A 147 -9.97 5.86 -16.38
C ALA A 147 -10.13 4.90 -15.20
N PHE A 148 -9.04 4.67 -14.45
CA PHE A 148 -9.04 3.86 -13.25
C PHE A 148 -9.92 4.46 -12.15
N LEU A 149 -9.81 5.78 -11.88
CA LEU A 149 -10.64 6.47 -10.90
C LEU A 149 -12.12 6.49 -11.30
N ALA A 150 -12.41 6.70 -12.59
CA ALA A 150 -13.78 6.66 -13.10
C ALA A 150 -14.42 5.29 -12.92
N ASP A 151 -13.66 4.19 -13.16
CA ASP A 151 -14.16 2.84 -12.91
C ASP A 151 -14.33 2.53 -11.41
N THR A 152 -13.43 3.02 -10.57
CA THR A 152 -13.56 2.90 -9.10
C THR A 152 -14.83 3.62 -8.64
N ARG A 153 -15.07 4.84 -9.07
CA ARG A 153 -16.26 5.62 -8.74
C ARG A 153 -17.53 4.90 -9.21
N ARG A 154 -17.58 4.49 -10.48
CA ARG A 154 -18.71 3.73 -11.03
C ARG A 154 -18.99 2.44 -10.22
N THR A 155 -17.94 1.75 -9.80
CA THR A 155 -18.08 0.52 -9.00
C THR A 155 -18.75 0.79 -7.66
N LEU A 156 -18.39 1.88 -7.00
CA LEU A 156 -19.00 2.29 -5.73
C LEU A 156 -20.46 2.75 -5.95
N ASP A 157 -20.69 3.59 -6.96
CA ASP A 157 -22.03 4.10 -7.28
C ASP A 157 -23.01 2.98 -7.66
N GLU A 158 -22.55 1.91 -8.30
CA GLU A 158 -23.37 0.77 -8.73
C GLU A 158 -23.50 -0.35 -7.68
N SER A 159 -22.79 -0.29 -6.54
CA SER A 159 -22.78 -1.36 -5.54
C SER A 159 -23.93 -1.24 -4.54
N PRO A 160 -24.96 -2.11 -4.60
CA PRO A 160 -26.04 -2.10 -3.61
C PRO A 160 -25.52 -2.34 -2.19
N VAL A 161 -24.52 -3.23 -2.05
CA VAL A 161 -23.93 -3.56 -0.76
C VAL A 161 -23.18 -2.36 -0.16
N PHE A 162 -22.55 -1.53 -0.99
CA PHE A 162 -21.93 -0.29 -0.52
C PHE A 162 -23.01 0.69 -0.01
N HIS A 163 -24.07 0.90 -0.78
CA HIS A 163 -25.14 1.80 -0.38
C HIS A 163 -25.87 1.32 0.90
N GLU A 164 -26.08 0.02 1.05
CA GLU A 164 -26.62 -0.54 2.29
C GLU A 164 -25.70 -0.26 3.48
N LYS A 165 -24.37 -0.39 3.31
CA LYS A 165 -23.40 -0.07 4.36
C LYS A 165 -23.42 1.41 4.74
N LEU A 166 -23.53 2.32 3.77
CA LEU A 166 -23.60 3.77 4.03
C LEU A 166 -24.77 4.14 4.96
N LEU A 167 -25.88 3.39 4.95
CA LEU A 167 -27.01 3.64 5.83
C LEU A 167 -26.72 3.34 7.32
N THR A 168 -25.73 2.53 7.59
CA THR A 168 -25.38 2.08 8.94
C THR A 168 -24.09 2.67 9.48
N LEU A 169 -23.24 3.22 8.61
CA LEU A 169 -22.01 3.88 9.02
C LEU A 169 -22.27 5.21 9.72
N PRO A 170 -21.58 5.53 10.82
CA PRO A 170 -21.55 6.87 11.37
C PRO A 170 -21.11 7.90 10.32
N LYS A 171 -21.62 9.14 10.43
CA LYS A 171 -21.14 10.25 9.59
C LYS A 171 -19.69 10.58 9.93
N GLY A 172 -18.86 10.87 8.92
CA GLY A 172 -17.47 11.23 9.17
C GLY A 172 -16.51 10.96 8.02
N VAL A 173 -15.23 10.99 8.35
CA VAL A 173 -14.12 10.70 7.45
C VAL A 173 -13.62 9.29 7.70
N TYR A 174 -13.42 8.53 6.63
CA TYR A 174 -12.96 7.14 6.63
C TYR A 174 -11.66 7.02 5.86
N ILE A 175 -10.56 6.72 6.55
CA ILE A 175 -9.20 6.67 6.01
C ILE A 175 -8.74 5.22 5.97
N PHE A 176 -8.19 4.80 4.83
CA PHE A 176 -7.62 3.45 4.64
C PHE A 176 -6.62 3.43 3.49
N GLY A 177 -5.65 2.51 3.52
CA GLY A 177 -4.64 2.26 2.47
C GLY A 177 -4.89 0.94 1.72
N HIS A 178 -3.91 0.03 1.78
CA HIS A 178 -3.95 -1.37 1.33
C HIS A 178 -4.09 -1.62 -0.17
N SER A 179 -4.82 -0.81 -0.90
CA SER A 179 -5.01 -1.01 -2.34
C SER A 179 -3.96 -0.29 -3.20
N HIS A 180 -3.11 0.53 -2.59
CA HIS A 180 -2.08 1.35 -3.22
C HIS A 180 -2.59 2.36 -4.26
N ASN A 181 -3.88 2.67 -4.23
CA ASN A 181 -4.53 3.53 -5.20
C ASN A 181 -4.97 4.83 -4.53
N GLN A 182 -4.41 5.95 -4.94
CA GLN A 182 -4.79 7.25 -4.38
C GLN A 182 -6.12 7.72 -4.92
N TRP A 183 -7.10 7.91 -4.03
CA TRP A 183 -8.39 8.49 -4.35
C TRP A 183 -9.12 9.01 -3.11
N HIS A 184 -10.07 9.90 -3.31
CA HIS A 184 -11.05 10.25 -2.30
C HIS A 184 -12.42 10.45 -2.95
N ALA A 185 -13.47 10.23 -2.17
CA ALA A 185 -14.84 10.45 -2.65
C ALA A 185 -15.79 10.74 -1.49
N ARG A 186 -16.76 11.63 -1.73
CA ARG A 186 -17.83 11.92 -0.79
C ARG A 186 -19.13 11.24 -1.23
N PHE A 187 -19.78 10.58 -0.28
CA PHE A 187 -21.09 9.95 -0.42
C PHE A 187 -22.00 10.45 0.72
N GLY A 188 -22.79 11.48 0.45
CA GLY A 188 -23.58 12.15 1.51
C GLY A 188 -22.67 12.73 2.60
N ASP A 189 -22.88 12.29 3.83
CA ASP A 189 -22.13 12.74 5.02
C ASP A 189 -20.85 11.92 5.28
N HIS A 190 -20.47 11.01 4.36
CA HIS A 190 -19.28 10.17 4.49
C HIS A 190 -18.21 10.61 3.48
N LEU A 191 -17.01 10.87 3.96
CA LEU A 191 -15.83 11.15 3.14
C LEU A 191 -14.86 9.97 3.25
N PHE A 192 -14.63 9.28 2.13
CA PHE A 192 -13.67 8.19 2.04
C PHE A 192 -12.36 8.70 1.44
N ILE A 193 -11.23 8.32 2.04
CA ILE A 193 -9.89 8.72 1.62
C ILE A 193 -8.99 7.50 1.62
N ASN A 194 -8.43 7.16 0.45
CA ASN A 194 -7.28 6.31 0.33
C ASN A 194 -6.10 7.18 -0.11
N PRO A 195 -5.06 7.37 0.73
CA PRO A 195 -3.94 8.24 0.40
C PRO A 195 -3.05 7.67 -0.71
N GLY A 196 -3.31 6.45 -1.17
CA GLY A 196 -2.43 5.68 -2.04
C GLY A 196 -1.27 5.06 -1.26
N SER A 197 -0.32 4.50 -2.00
CA SER A 197 0.91 3.97 -1.42
C SER A 197 2.04 4.98 -1.54
N CYS A 198 2.65 5.32 -0.41
CA CYS A 198 3.83 6.18 -0.39
C CYS A 198 5.02 5.53 -1.09
N GLY A 199 5.19 4.21 -0.92
CA GLY A 199 6.35 3.48 -1.41
C GLY A 199 6.16 2.72 -2.73
N ILE A 200 4.92 2.30 -3.05
CA ILE A 200 4.61 1.45 -4.21
C ILE A 200 3.23 1.85 -4.76
N ASN A 201 3.14 2.95 -5.49
CA ASN A 201 1.86 3.37 -6.07
C ASN A 201 1.46 2.51 -7.28
N LEU A 202 0.19 2.05 -7.30
CA LEU A 202 -0.34 1.11 -8.31
C LEU A 202 -1.52 1.67 -9.10
N ASP A 203 -1.67 2.98 -9.15
CA ASP A 203 -2.82 3.67 -9.72
C ASP A 203 -2.63 4.15 -11.18
N CYS A 204 -1.68 3.53 -11.90
CA CYS A 204 -1.40 3.81 -13.32
C CYS A 204 -0.94 5.25 -13.60
N ALA A 205 -0.42 5.94 -12.60
CA ALA A 205 0.13 7.28 -12.73
C ALA A 205 1.67 7.25 -12.81
N GLU A 206 2.30 8.41 -12.78
CA GLU A 206 3.75 8.53 -12.67
C GLU A 206 4.24 8.08 -11.30
N PHE A 207 5.43 7.46 -11.26
CA PHE A 207 6.06 7.04 -10.01
C PHE A 207 6.38 8.24 -9.12
N ALA A 208 5.93 8.18 -7.88
CA ALA A 208 6.02 9.29 -6.95
C ALA A 208 5.91 8.83 -5.50
N ALA A 209 6.42 9.61 -4.56
CA ALA A 209 6.02 9.53 -3.16
C ALA A 209 4.60 10.12 -3.04
N VAL A 210 3.66 9.29 -2.62
CA VAL A 210 2.23 9.62 -2.63
C VAL A 210 1.70 9.75 -1.22
N TYR A 211 0.93 10.80 -0.95
CA TYR A 211 0.23 11.01 0.32
C TYR A 211 -0.95 11.97 0.12
N THR A 212 -1.79 12.17 1.14
CA THR A 212 -2.96 13.04 1.04
C THR A 212 -3.01 14.01 2.21
N LEU A 213 -3.30 15.28 1.96
CA LEU A 213 -3.60 16.27 3.00
C LEU A 213 -5.11 16.31 3.23
N LEU A 214 -5.51 16.23 4.50
CA LEU A 214 -6.87 16.45 4.99
C LEU A 214 -6.88 17.68 5.90
N SER A 215 -7.57 18.73 5.50
CA SER A 215 -7.82 19.87 6.36
C SER A 215 -9.23 19.81 6.92
N ILE A 216 -9.37 19.97 8.24
CA ILE A 216 -10.66 20.06 8.96
C ILE A 216 -10.71 21.43 9.61
N GLU A 217 -11.69 22.25 9.19
CA GLU A 217 -11.90 23.60 9.71
C GLU A 217 -13.40 23.89 9.88
N ASN A 218 -13.83 24.20 11.10
CA ASN A 218 -15.23 24.51 11.44
C ASN A 218 -16.23 23.42 10.99
N GLY A 219 -15.85 22.14 11.07
CA GLY A 219 -16.66 21.00 10.64
C GLY A 219 -16.62 20.71 9.14
N GLU A 220 -15.90 21.49 8.34
CA GLU A 220 -15.73 21.28 6.92
C GLU A 220 -14.40 20.55 6.61
N CYS A 221 -14.44 19.62 5.65
CA CYS A 221 -13.28 18.82 5.23
C CYS A 221 -12.89 19.15 3.81
N THR A 222 -11.60 19.48 3.59
CA THR A 222 -10.98 19.60 2.27
C THR A 222 -9.86 18.57 2.14
N VAL A 223 -9.73 18.01 0.94
CA VAL A 223 -8.74 16.95 0.63
C VAL A 223 -7.87 17.41 -0.53
N GLU A 224 -6.56 17.23 -0.39
CA GLU A 224 -5.58 17.50 -1.44
C GLU A 224 -4.69 16.27 -1.62
N GLU A 225 -4.77 15.63 -2.79
CA GLU A 225 -3.90 14.52 -3.17
C GLU A 225 -2.53 15.07 -3.58
N ARG A 226 -1.47 14.56 -2.96
CA ARG A 226 -0.09 14.98 -3.19
C ARG A 226 0.72 13.86 -3.82
N ARG A 227 1.54 14.24 -4.79
CA ARG A 227 2.43 13.33 -5.52
C ARG A 227 3.75 14.04 -5.76
N ILE A 228 4.85 13.50 -5.25
CA ILE A 228 6.19 14.07 -5.37
C ILE A 228 7.01 13.10 -6.25
N PRO A 229 7.17 13.41 -7.55
CA PRO A 229 7.95 12.55 -8.46
C PRO A 229 9.41 12.45 -8.01
N TYR A 230 9.98 11.26 -8.14
CA TYR A 230 11.41 11.03 -7.94
C TYR A 230 11.90 9.90 -8.85
N ASP A 231 13.22 9.72 -8.94
CA ASP A 231 13.83 8.83 -9.94
C ASP A 231 13.74 7.36 -9.52
N ALA A 232 12.87 6.61 -10.19
CA ALA A 232 12.71 5.17 -9.97
C ALA A 232 13.98 4.37 -10.32
N GLU A 233 14.70 4.73 -11.38
CA GLU A 233 15.92 4.00 -11.77
C GLU A 233 17.07 4.25 -10.80
N ALA A 234 17.17 5.45 -10.25
CA ALA A 234 18.13 5.75 -9.18
C ALA A 234 17.83 4.93 -7.92
N LEU A 235 16.55 4.84 -7.52
CA LEU A 235 16.10 4.01 -6.40
C LEU A 235 16.42 2.53 -6.65
N ILE A 236 16.09 2.00 -7.82
CA ILE A 236 16.38 0.63 -8.23
C ILE A 236 17.90 0.34 -8.18
N ALA A 237 18.70 1.27 -8.67
CA ALA A 237 20.17 1.12 -8.64
C ALA A 237 20.71 1.04 -7.21
N GLU A 238 20.14 1.81 -6.28
CA GLU A 238 20.49 1.77 -4.86
C GLU A 238 20.07 0.44 -4.22
N VAL A 239 18.82 0.01 -4.42
CA VAL A 239 18.31 -1.25 -3.86
C VAL A 239 19.11 -2.46 -4.36
N LYS A 240 19.55 -2.47 -5.62
CA LYS A 240 20.41 -3.54 -6.17
C LYS A 240 21.74 -3.72 -5.45
N GLN A 241 22.20 -2.74 -4.68
CA GLN A 241 23.44 -2.83 -3.88
C GLN A 241 23.18 -3.37 -2.47
N THR A 242 21.93 -3.66 -2.10
CA THR A 242 21.59 -4.08 -0.74
C THR A 242 21.58 -5.61 -0.58
N GLU A 243 21.75 -6.08 0.66
CA GLU A 243 21.61 -7.49 0.99
C GLU A 243 20.19 -8.02 0.73
N GLN A 244 19.16 -7.18 0.88
CA GLN A 244 17.77 -7.56 0.58
C GLN A 244 17.61 -8.03 -0.86
N TYR A 245 18.19 -7.32 -1.81
CA TYR A 245 18.10 -7.71 -3.23
C TYR A 245 18.62 -9.13 -3.46
N HIS A 246 19.72 -9.51 -2.81
CA HIS A 246 20.26 -10.87 -2.92
C HIS A 246 19.42 -11.90 -2.17
N ALA A 247 18.85 -11.53 -1.04
CA ALA A 247 18.06 -12.43 -0.20
C ALA A 247 16.64 -12.71 -0.77
N ALA A 248 16.05 -11.74 -1.50
CA ALA A 248 14.68 -11.79 -1.99
C ALA A 248 14.57 -11.30 -3.44
N ARG A 249 15.51 -11.72 -4.30
CA ARG A 249 15.71 -11.20 -5.64
C ARG A 249 14.43 -11.15 -6.48
N VAL A 250 13.68 -12.25 -6.54
CA VAL A 250 12.51 -12.34 -7.42
C VAL A 250 11.44 -11.34 -7.02
N TRP A 251 11.10 -11.28 -5.71
CA TRP A 251 10.12 -10.29 -5.24
C TRP A 251 10.58 -8.87 -5.55
N THR A 252 11.85 -8.58 -5.29
CA THR A 252 12.42 -7.24 -5.49
C THR A 252 12.42 -6.83 -6.96
N GLU A 253 12.72 -7.75 -7.90
CA GLU A 253 12.63 -7.46 -9.34
C GLU A 253 11.19 -7.17 -9.79
N ILE A 254 10.19 -7.86 -9.22
CA ILE A 254 8.78 -7.56 -9.51
C ILE A 254 8.39 -6.18 -8.97
N ILE A 255 8.87 -5.81 -7.77
CA ILE A 255 8.67 -4.46 -7.23
C ILE A 255 9.33 -3.39 -8.13
N PHE A 256 10.50 -3.66 -8.71
CA PHE A 256 11.11 -2.76 -9.68
C PHE A 256 10.20 -2.52 -10.90
N ASP A 257 9.52 -3.56 -11.39
CA ASP A 257 8.56 -3.42 -12.47
C ASP A 257 7.33 -2.63 -12.04
N GLU A 258 6.87 -2.76 -10.78
CA GLU A 258 5.83 -1.91 -10.21
C GLU A 258 6.25 -0.44 -10.13
N TRP A 259 7.48 -0.15 -9.68
CA TRP A 259 8.00 1.22 -9.66
C TRP A 259 8.10 1.85 -11.06
N ARG A 260 8.47 1.07 -12.08
CA ARG A 260 8.55 1.54 -13.47
C ARG A 260 7.20 1.77 -14.11
N THR A 261 6.21 0.94 -13.77
CA THR A 261 4.93 0.91 -14.49
C THR A 261 3.77 1.49 -13.69
N CYS A 262 3.92 1.63 -12.38
CA CYS A 262 2.85 1.97 -11.43
C CYS A 262 1.62 1.07 -11.59
N ARG A 263 1.86 -0.23 -11.81
CA ARG A 263 0.84 -1.27 -12.01
C ARG A 263 1.13 -2.48 -11.15
N ASP A 264 0.08 -3.16 -10.72
CA ASP A 264 0.14 -4.37 -9.90
C ASP A 264 0.77 -5.54 -10.69
N GLN A 265 2.07 -5.72 -10.55
CA GLN A 265 2.81 -6.82 -11.17
C GLN A 265 2.83 -8.07 -10.29
N ILE A 266 2.85 -7.90 -8.98
CA ILE A 266 2.85 -9.02 -8.01
C ILE A 266 1.66 -9.94 -8.24
N TYR A 267 0.47 -9.40 -8.42
CA TYR A 267 -0.71 -10.22 -8.68
C TYR A 267 -0.57 -11.07 -9.95
N PHE A 268 -0.13 -10.48 -11.05
CA PHE A 268 0.01 -11.20 -12.31
C PHE A 268 1.10 -12.26 -12.20
N PHE A 269 2.20 -11.95 -11.52
CA PHE A 269 3.25 -12.90 -11.27
C PHE A 269 2.79 -14.05 -10.36
N LEU A 270 2.04 -13.80 -9.31
CA LEU A 270 1.45 -14.85 -8.47
C LEU A 270 0.55 -15.79 -9.29
N ARG A 271 -0.27 -15.26 -10.19
CA ARG A 271 -1.11 -16.08 -11.09
C ARG A 271 -0.27 -16.89 -12.07
N HIS A 272 0.77 -16.30 -12.62
CA HIS A 272 1.71 -17.01 -13.49
C HIS A 272 2.39 -18.15 -12.73
N THR A 273 2.87 -17.89 -11.51
CA THR A 273 3.51 -18.91 -10.66
C THR A 273 2.53 -20.01 -10.28
N GLU A 274 1.26 -19.71 -10.03
CA GLU A 274 0.23 -20.73 -9.81
C GLU A 274 0.05 -21.63 -11.01
N ALA A 275 -0.06 -21.07 -12.22
CA ALA A 275 -0.17 -21.87 -13.45
C ALA A 275 1.10 -22.69 -13.72
N PHE A 276 2.28 -22.12 -13.48
CA PHE A 276 3.54 -22.83 -13.58
C PHE A 276 3.62 -24.00 -12.60
N ALA A 277 3.32 -23.80 -11.31
CA ALA A 277 3.31 -24.84 -10.30
C ALA A 277 2.38 -25.99 -10.68
N GLN A 278 1.16 -25.70 -11.15
CA GLN A 278 0.23 -26.71 -11.66
C GLN A 278 0.81 -27.50 -12.83
N SER A 279 1.52 -26.84 -13.75
CA SER A 279 2.11 -27.50 -14.92
C SER A 279 3.22 -28.50 -14.59
N ILE A 280 3.87 -28.33 -13.43
CA ILE A 280 4.94 -29.22 -12.95
C ILE A 280 4.47 -30.15 -11.82
N GLY A 281 3.19 -30.10 -11.45
CA GLY A 281 2.61 -30.92 -10.39
C GLY A 281 3.06 -30.50 -8.97
N ASP A 282 3.45 -29.25 -8.77
CA ASP A 282 3.79 -28.69 -7.45
C ASP A 282 2.54 -28.17 -6.74
N GLU A 283 2.07 -28.90 -5.74
CA GLU A 283 0.91 -28.56 -4.93
C GLU A 283 1.27 -27.76 -3.66
N ARG A 284 2.57 -27.53 -3.39
CA ARG A 284 3.02 -26.82 -2.20
C ARG A 284 2.57 -25.35 -2.21
N ARG A 285 1.95 -24.92 -1.10
CA ARG A 285 1.64 -23.50 -0.83
C ARG A 285 2.00 -23.15 0.61
N PRO A 286 2.69 -22.02 0.82
CA PRO A 286 3.29 -21.10 -0.15
C PRO A 286 4.29 -21.78 -1.10
N PHE A 287 4.58 -21.16 -2.26
CA PHE A 287 5.52 -21.72 -3.24
C PHE A 287 6.93 -21.86 -2.66
N SER A 288 7.63 -22.96 -2.99
CA SER A 288 9.04 -23.11 -2.64
C SER A 288 9.91 -22.06 -3.36
N VAL A 289 11.11 -21.80 -2.83
CA VAL A 289 12.09 -20.94 -3.53
C VAL A 289 12.39 -21.47 -4.95
N ASP A 290 12.51 -22.79 -5.13
CA ASP A 290 12.78 -23.39 -6.44
C ASP A 290 11.66 -23.13 -7.45
N THR A 291 10.39 -23.34 -7.05
CA THR A 291 9.24 -23.06 -7.91
C THR A 291 9.14 -21.56 -8.22
N TRP A 292 9.37 -20.69 -7.21
CA TRP A 292 9.35 -19.26 -7.34
C TRP A 292 10.39 -18.73 -8.32
N GLU A 293 11.64 -19.17 -8.20
CA GLU A 293 12.74 -18.80 -9.07
C GLU A 293 12.53 -19.29 -10.53
N LYS A 294 12.13 -20.55 -10.71
CA LYS A 294 11.87 -21.10 -12.04
C LYS A 294 10.70 -20.42 -12.74
N SER A 295 9.66 -20.12 -12.00
CA SER A 295 8.52 -19.36 -12.52
C SER A 295 8.93 -17.97 -12.96
N TYR A 296 9.79 -17.28 -12.21
CA TYR A 296 10.29 -15.97 -12.57
C TYR A 296 11.16 -16.00 -13.83
N GLU A 297 12.04 -16.99 -13.98
CA GLU A 297 12.82 -17.16 -15.22
C GLU A 297 11.91 -17.33 -16.44
N GLN A 298 10.78 -17.99 -16.29
CA GLN A 298 9.80 -18.14 -17.37
C GLN A 298 9.04 -16.83 -17.62
N TRP A 299 8.63 -16.14 -16.54
CA TRP A 299 7.91 -14.86 -16.57
C TRP A 299 8.66 -13.79 -17.36
N LYS A 300 9.92 -13.54 -17.01
CA LYS A 300 10.73 -12.50 -17.67
C LYS A 300 11.04 -12.78 -19.15
N ASN A 301 10.99 -14.05 -19.58
CA ASN A 301 11.20 -14.44 -20.97
C ASN A 301 9.91 -14.41 -21.81
N ALA A 302 8.76 -14.31 -21.19
CA ALA A 302 7.47 -14.33 -21.88
C ALA A 302 7.13 -12.99 -22.55
N SER A 303 7.89 -11.91 -22.33
CA SER A 303 7.70 -10.55 -22.91
C SER A 303 6.24 -10.09 -22.84
N LEU A 304 5.60 -10.22 -21.69
CA LEU A 304 4.15 -10.03 -21.57
C LEU A 304 3.69 -8.58 -21.33
N PHE A 305 4.62 -7.59 -21.38
CA PHE A 305 4.22 -6.17 -21.22
C PHE A 305 5.16 -5.21 -21.96
#